data_4d3679ef3e4ac46ccbc9358dd4d8f870
#
_entry.id   4d3679ef3e4ac46ccbc9358dd4d8f870
#
_cell.length_a   1.000
_cell.length_b   1.000
_cell.length_c   1.000
_cell.angle_alpha   90.00
_cell.angle_beta   90.00
_cell.angle_gamma   90.00
#
_symmetry.space_group_name_H-M   'P 1'
#
loop_
_entity.id
_entity.type
_entity.pdbx_description
1 polymer ?
#
loop_
_entity_poly.entity_id
_entity_poly.type
_entity_poly.pdbx_seq_one_letter_code
_entity_poly.pdbx_strand_id
1 'polypeptide(L)'
;MIKVLIADDEPLVRAGIKTVLPWNMYGFDVISEAADGKEAYEKILKLKPDILITDIKMPGMDGITLLKRLKQEKISIQSLVLSCFDEFELVREAMKYGAHDYIRKLSIDPAKLLEVLKEMKEAISDQPEKNASFSLNTDDLKYLFIKRLQNQGFEDHEQVENVLHNIKLDISIQDYHLIRFSFEPDTAPITDTNRKNMIYNLLNQICERYSGQELFSLDEKGYLLISNTKKDLLLCRQIGAAMKHNTPIRPYISVSVLY
;
A
#
# COMPACT_ATOMS: atom_id res chain seq x y z
N MET A 1 -27.52 -2.90 -9.85
CA MET A 1 -26.10 -2.49 -10.05
C MET A 1 -25.67 -1.75 -8.81
N ILE A 2 -24.46 -1.99 -8.34
CA ILE A 2 -23.85 -1.31 -7.19
C ILE A 2 -23.48 0.12 -7.61
N LYS A 3 -23.98 1.09 -6.88
CA LYS A 3 -23.78 2.52 -7.17
C LYS A 3 -22.47 3.00 -6.57
N VAL A 4 -21.61 3.61 -7.37
CA VAL A 4 -20.28 4.11 -6.97
C VAL A 4 -20.24 5.63 -7.06
N LEU A 5 -19.74 6.30 -6.01
CA LEU A 5 -19.39 7.71 -5.99
C LEU A 5 -17.86 7.83 -5.94
N ILE A 6 -17.28 8.68 -6.79
CA ILE A 6 -15.84 8.98 -6.78
C ILE A 6 -15.63 10.41 -6.26
N ALA A 7 -14.78 10.56 -5.25
CA ALA A 7 -14.42 11.85 -4.67
C ALA A 7 -12.90 12.06 -4.74
N ASP A 8 -12.48 13.09 -5.47
CA ASP A 8 -11.06 13.43 -5.66
C ASP A 8 -11.01 14.88 -6.18
N ASP A 9 -10.10 15.71 -5.70
CA ASP A 9 -9.99 17.09 -6.14
C ASP A 9 -9.39 17.21 -7.55
N GLU A 10 -8.66 16.21 -8.02
CA GLU A 10 -8.02 16.18 -9.34
C GLU A 10 -8.98 15.63 -10.43
N PRO A 11 -9.46 16.46 -11.37
CA PRO A 11 -10.37 16.01 -12.43
C PRO A 11 -9.80 14.88 -13.30
N LEU A 12 -8.46 14.88 -13.52
CA LEU A 12 -7.79 13.85 -14.31
C LEU A 12 -7.79 12.49 -13.60
N VAL A 13 -7.65 12.47 -12.28
CA VAL A 13 -7.72 11.24 -11.48
C VAL A 13 -9.12 10.67 -11.55
N ARG A 14 -10.18 11.49 -11.36
CA ARG A 14 -11.57 11.04 -11.49
C ARG A 14 -11.86 10.46 -12.87
N ALA A 15 -11.41 11.14 -13.94
CA ALA A 15 -11.57 10.63 -15.30
C ALA A 15 -10.80 9.31 -15.51
N GLY A 16 -9.59 9.20 -14.97
CA GLY A 16 -8.79 7.97 -15.01
C GLY A 16 -9.50 6.80 -14.33
N ILE A 17 -10.02 6.98 -13.12
CA ILE A 17 -10.76 5.95 -12.38
C ILE A 17 -12.01 5.51 -13.17
N LYS A 18 -12.75 6.44 -13.75
CA LYS A 18 -13.93 6.12 -14.56
C LYS A 18 -13.64 5.28 -15.78
N THR A 19 -12.46 5.42 -16.35
CA THR A 19 -12.05 4.72 -17.58
C THR A 19 -11.23 3.46 -17.33
N VAL A 20 -10.73 3.25 -16.11
CA VAL A 20 -9.84 2.14 -15.76
C VAL A 20 -10.51 0.77 -15.86
N LEU A 21 -11.85 0.72 -15.68
CA LEU A 21 -12.65 -0.50 -15.73
C LEU A 21 -13.89 -0.30 -16.62
N PRO A 22 -14.37 -1.34 -17.28
CA PRO A 22 -15.72 -1.38 -17.86
C PRO A 22 -16.76 -1.68 -16.75
N TRP A 23 -17.01 -0.70 -15.89
CA TRP A 23 -17.78 -0.78 -14.63
C TRP A 23 -19.10 -1.58 -14.77
N ASN A 24 -19.86 -1.27 -15.81
CA ASN A 24 -21.17 -1.90 -16.05
C ASN A 24 -21.06 -3.40 -16.28
N MET A 25 -19.99 -3.87 -16.93
CA MET A 25 -19.74 -5.30 -17.17
C MET A 25 -19.54 -6.10 -15.88
N TYR A 26 -19.06 -5.45 -14.83
CA TYR A 26 -18.85 -6.07 -13.52
C TYR A 26 -19.98 -5.79 -12.51
N GLY A 27 -21.03 -5.09 -12.96
CA GLY A 27 -22.23 -4.82 -12.17
C GLY A 27 -22.12 -3.60 -11.25
N PHE A 28 -21.19 -2.70 -11.55
CA PHE A 28 -21.01 -1.40 -10.89
C PHE A 28 -21.50 -0.27 -11.81
N ASP A 29 -21.97 0.83 -11.20
CA ASP A 29 -22.38 2.04 -11.90
C ASP A 29 -21.80 3.27 -11.20
N VAL A 30 -20.93 4.01 -11.88
CA VAL A 30 -20.37 5.28 -11.36
C VAL A 30 -21.40 6.37 -11.55
N ILE A 31 -22.23 6.57 -10.53
CA ILE A 31 -23.42 7.46 -10.60
C ILE A 31 -23.10 8.94 -10.45
N SER A 32 -21.96 9.28 -9.82
CA SER A 32 -21.56 10.68 -9.59
C SER A 32 -20.08 10.80 -9.23
N GLU A 33 -19.59 12.05 -9.31
CA GLU A 33 -18.27 12.47 -8.89
C GLU A 33 -18.38 13.64 -7.91
N ALA A 34 -17.35 13.87 -7.09
CA ALA A 34 -17.23 15.02 -6.21
C ALA A 34 -15.79 15.56 -6.25
N ALA A 35 -15.62 16.86 -6.11
CA ALA A 35 -14.31 17.50 -6.11
C ALA A 35 -13.75 17.75 -4.70
N ASP A 36 -14.54 17.52 -3.66
CA ASP A 36 -14.15 17.62 -2.26
C ASP A 36 -15.06 16.77 -1.36
N GLY A 37 -14.67 16.63 -0.09
CA GLY A 37 -15.43 15.82 0.87
C GLY A 37 -16.79 16.39 1.21
N LYS A 38 -17.00 17.71 1.12
CA LYS A 38 -18.30 18.33 1.39
C LYS A 38 -19.30 18.01 0.29
N GLU A 39 -18.88 18.18 -0.96
CA GLU A 39 -19.68 17.79 -2.12
C GLU A 39 -19.97 16.27 -2.12
N ALA A 40 -18.96 15.46 -1.78
CA ALA A 40 -19.13 14.02 -1.65
C ALA A 40 -20.21 13.69 -0.60
N TYR A 41 -20.12 14.30 0.58
CA TYR A 41 -21.08 14.10 1.65
C TYR A 41 -22.52 14.45 1.23
N GLU A 42 -22.73 15.63 0.60
CA GLU A 42 -24.05 16.05 0.11
C GLU A 42 -24.62 15.07 -0.92
N LYS A 43 -23.76 14.57 -1.82
CA LYS A 43 -24.13 13.56 -2.83
C LYS A 43 -24.44 12.19 -2.20
N ILE A 44 -23.70 11.78 -1.17
CA ILE A 44 -23.97 10.54 -0.43
C ILE A 44 -25.38 10.58 0.17
N LEU A 45 -25.74 11.68 0.83
CA LEU A 45 -27.08 11.82 1.42
C LEU A 45 -28.19 11.78 0.36
N LYS A 46 -27.96 12.40 -0.80
CA LYS A 46 -28.97 12.55 -1.86
C LYS A 46 -29.09 11.29 -2.72
N LEU A 47 -27.97 10.71 -3.14
CA LEU A 47 -27.92 9.65 -4.16
C LEU A 47 -27.85 8.25 -3.55
N LYS A 48 -27.44 8.16 -2.29
CA LYS A 48 -27.24 6.92 -1.53
C LYS A 48 -26.43 5.89 -2.33
N PRO A 49 -25.16 6.20 -2.64
CA PRO A 49 -24.27 5.24 -3.26
C PRO A 49 -23.99 4.09 -2.29
N ASP A 50 -23.67 2.93 -2.85
CA ASP A 50 -23.31 1.74 -2.10
C ASP A 50 -21.79 1.75 -1.77
N ILE A 51 -21.00 2.33 -2.69
CA ILE A 51 -19.53 2.43 -2.58
C ILE A 51 -19.11 3.89 -2.76
N LEU A 52 -18.19 4.32 -1.89
CA LEU A 52 -17.42 5.56 -2.00
C LEU A 52 -15.96 5.21 -2.34
N ILE A 53 -15.43 5.78 -3.42
CA ILE A 53 -14.00 5.83 -3.69
C ILE A 53 -13.55 7.27 -3.40
N THR A 54 -12.68 7.48 -2.42
CA THR A 54 -12.30 8.83 -2.00
C THR A 54 -10.80 9.02 -1.89
N ASP A 55 -10.32 10.17 -2.34
CA ASP A 55 -8.99 10.61 -1.96
C ASP A 55 -8.92 10.93 -0.47
N ILE A 56 -7.72 10.81 0.10
CA ILE A 56 -7.43 11.24 1.47
C ILE A 56 -7.36 12.76 1.55
N LYS A 57 -6.57 13.38 0.68
CA LYS A 57 -6.30 14.83 0.71
C LYS A 57 -7.14 15.56 -0.32
N MET A 58 -8.15 16.26 0.17
CA MET A 58 -8.99 17.14 -0.63
C MET A 58 -9.12 18.51 0.06
N PRO A 59 -9.31 19.61 -0.70
CA PRO A 59 -9.49 20.92 -0.10
C PRO A 59 -10.78 20.99 0.72
N GLY A 60 -10.76 21.77 1.79
CA GLY A 60 -11.91 21.96 2.66
C GLY A 60 -12.19 20.77 3.57
N MET A 61 -13.06 19.84 3.17
CA MET A 61 -13.28 18.57 3.87
C MET A 61 -12.45 17.48 3.20
N ASP A 62 -11.46 16.96 3.89
CA ASP A 62 -10.64 15.85 3.45
C ASP A 62 -11.36 14.49 3.58
N GLY A 63 -10.77 13.43 2.97
CA GLY A 63 -11.37 12.09 2.98
C GLY A 63 -11.47 11.48 4.37
N ILE A 64 -10.52 11.76 5.26
CA ILE A 64 -10.56 11.28 6.65
C ILE A 64 -11.71 11.92 7.42
N THR A 65 -11.86 13.22 7.31
CA THR A 65 -12.97 13.97 7.92
C THR A 65 -14.31 13.48 7.39
N LEU A 66 -14.40 13.21 6.08
CA LEU A 66 -15.58 12.62 5.45
C LEU A 66 -15.92 11.26 6.07
N LEU A 67 -14.96 10.33 6.12
CA LEU A 67 -15.16 8.98 6.69
C LEU A 67 -15.56 9.04 8.17
N LYS A 68 -14.90 9.89 8.95
CA LYS A 68 -15.23 10.13 10.36
C LYS A 68 -16.68 10.58 10.53
N ARG A 69 -17.13 11.50 9.70
CA ARG A 69 -18.49 12.01 9.72
C ARG A 69 -19.52 10.95 9.34
N LEU A 70 -19.26 10.18 8.27
CA LEU A 70 -20.12 9.08 7.84
C LEU A 70 -20.27 8.04 8.96
N LYS A 71 -19.19 7.70 9.65
CA LYS A 71 -19.22 6.79 10.79
C LYS A 71 -20.01 7.33 11.98
N GLN A 72 -19.81 8.61 12.33
CA GLN A 72 -20.52 9.27 13.43
C GLN A 72 -22.05 9.31 13.17
N GLU A 73 -22.43 9.56 11.95
CA GLU A 73 -23.84 9.62 11.53
C GLU A 73 -24.42 8.24 11.18
N LYS A 74 -23.64 7.17 11.36
CA LYS A 74 -24.03 5.77 11.09
C LYS A 74 -24.53 5.56 9.65
N ILE A 75 -23.94 6.28 8.69
CA ILE A 75 -24.26 6.12 7.28
C ILE A 75 -23.53 4.86 6.79
N SER A 76 -24.31 3.84 6.38
CA SER A 76 -23.77 2.60 5.85
C SER A 76 -23.34 2.79 4.40
N ILE A 77 -22.03 2.80 4.16
CA ILE A 77 -21.42 2.87 2.84
C ILE A 77 -20.06 2.18 2.88
N GLN A 78 -19.74 1.36 1.90
CA GLN A 78 -18.42 0.78 1.75
C GLN A 78 -17.48 1.84 1.17
N SER A 79 -16.32 2.03 1.77
CA SER A 79 -15.42 3.11 1.39
C SER A 79 -14.05 2.57 1.01
N LEU A 80 -13.60 2.88 -0.21
CA LEU A 80 -12.25 2.63 -0.72
C LEU A 80 -11.47 3.93 -0.74
N VAL A 81 -10.28 3.93 -0.15
CA VAL A 81 -9.45 5.12 -0.05
C VAL A 81 -8.38 5.14 -1.13
N LEU A 82 -8.19 6.27 -1.78
CA LEU A 82 -7.07 6.52 -2.67
C LEU A 82 -6.00 7.28 -1.90
N SER A 83 -4.74 6.87 -1.99
CA SER A 83 -3.64 7.52 -1.28
C SER A 83 -2.42 7.76 -2.17
N CYS A 84 -1.68 8.83 -1.90
CA CYS A 84 -0.33 9.04 -2.40
C CYS A 84 0.70 8.32 -1.52
N PHE A 85 1.97 8.27 -1.96
CA PHE A 85 3.02 7.43 -1.39
C PHE A 85 3.39 7.68 0.08
N ASP A 86 3.09 8.87 0.64
CA ASP A 86 3.63 9.33 1.93
C ASP A 86 2.56 9.39 3.05
N GLU A 87 1.47 8.65 2.92
CA GLU A 87 0.25 8.85 3.74
C GLU A 87 -0.07 7.69 4.69
N PHE A 88 0.94 6.96 5.18
CA PHE A 88 0.73 5.79 6.05
C PHE A 88 -0.22 6.05 7.23
N GLU A 89 0.03 7.14 7.98
CA GLU A 89 -0.79 7.48 9.15
C GLU A 89 -2.23 7.83 8.76
N LEU A 90 -2.40 8.50 7.61
CA LEU A 90 -3.71 8.86 7.09
C LEU A 90 -4.48 7.64 6.60
N VAL A 91 -3.82 6.71 5.92
CA VAL A 91 -4.43 5.42 5.52
C VAL A 91 -4.87 4.64 6.76
N ARG A 92 -4.01 4.54 7.78
CA ARG A 92 -4.35 3.88 9.04
C ARG A 92 -5.52 4.57 9.74
N GLU A 93 -5.57 5.89 9.72
CA GLU A 93 -6.69 6.65 10.26
C GLU A 93 -7.99 6.40 9.49
N ALA A 94 -7.93 6.36 8.15
CA ALA A 94 -9.07 6.01 7.30
C ALA A 94 -9.64 4.65 7.67
N MET A 95 -8.77 3.65 7.88
CA MET A 95 -9.20 2.31 8.31
C MET A 95 -9.88 2.33 9.67
N LYS A 96 -9.37 3.10 10.62
CA LYS A 96 -10.00 3.29 11.94
C LYS A 96 -11.42 3.86 11.82
N TYR A 97 -11.67 4.68 10.79
CA TYR A 97 -12.99 5.23 10.52
C TYR A 97 -13.86 4.36 9.60
N GLY A 98 -13.40 3.17 9.24
CA GLY A 98 -14.21 2.16 8.55
C GLY A 98 -14.05 2.15 7.03
N ALA A 99 -12.94 2.64 6.51
CA ALA A 99 -12.58 2.35 5.13
C ALA A 99 -12.43 0.83 4.95
N HIS A 100 -12.91 0.30 3.84
CA HIS A 100 -12.83 -1.13 3.53
C HIS A 100 -11.41 -1.52 3.10
N ASP A 101 -10.81 -0.72 2.22
CA ASP A 101 -9.45 -0.92 1.73
C ASP A 101 -8.88 0.41 1.21
N TYR A 102 -7.63 0.39 0.75
CA TYR A 102 -7.00 1.52 0.08
C TYR A 102 -6.25 1.09 -1.18
N ILE A 103 -6.14 2.01 -2.16
CA ILE A 103 -5.36 1.82 -3.38
C ILE A 103 -4.47 3.04 -3.62
N ARG A 104 -3.26 2.81 -4.12
CA ARG A 104 -2.33 3.88 -4.46
C ARG A 104 -2.74 4.59 -5.75
N LYS A 105 -2.90 5.91 -5.69
CA LYS A 105 -3.28 6.74 -6.84
C LYS A 105 -2.36 6.60 -8.07
N LEU A 106 -1.04 6.56 -7.85
CA LEU A 106 -0.04 6.57 -8.92
C LEU A 106 0.08 5.24 -9.69
N SER A 107 -0.55 4.18 -9.20
CA SER A 107 -0.50 2.86 -9.82
C SER A 107 -1.81 2.11 -9.59
N ILE A 108 -2.92 2.70 -10.05
CA ILE A 108 -4.21 2.01 -10.00
C ILE A 108 -4.16 0.84 -10.98
N ASP A 109 -3.92 -0.36 -10.45
CA ASP A 109 -4.00 -1.60 -11.22
C ASP A 109 -5.48 -1.97 -11.40
N PRO A 110 -5.97 -2.09 -12.65
CA PRO A 110 -7.35 -2.49 -12.92
C PRO A 110 -7.75 -3.81 -12.26
N ALA A 111 -6.82 -4.79 -12.20
CA ALA A 111 -7.10 -6.09 -11.60
C ALA A 111 -7.28 -5.97 -10.08
N LYS A 112 -6.39 -5.24 -9.41
CA LYS A 112 -6.46 -4.98 -7.97
C LYS A 112 -7.72 -4.19 -7.60
N LEU A 113 -8.04 -3.14 -8.37
CA LEU A 113 -9.26 -2.37 -8.15
C LEU A 113 -10.51 -3.25 -8.27
N LEU A 114 -10.56 -4.10 -9.30
CA LEU A 114 -11.69 -5.01 -9.50
C LEU A 114 -11.83 -6.05 -8.37
N GLU A 115 -10.70 -6.56 -7.86
CA GLU A 115 -10.67 -7.49 -6.73
C GLU A 115 -11.32 -6.86 -5.50
N VAL A 116 -10.83 -5.69 -5.08
CA VAL A 116 -11.37 -4.96 -3.93
C VAL A 116 -12.86 -4.61 -4.10
N LEU A 117 -13.25 -4.16 -5.29
CA LEU A 117 -14.67 -3.85 -5.58
C LEU A 117 -15.58 -5.09 -5.48
N LYS A 118 -15.09 -6.28 -5.84
CA LYS A 118 -15.83 -7.54 -5.67
C LYS A 118 -16.01 -7.89 -4.20
N GLU A 119 -14.96 -7.76 -3.39
CA GLU A 119 -15.03 -7.97 -1.94
C GLU A 119 -16.03 -7.01 -1.28
N MET A 120 -16.00 -5.72 -1.67
CA MET A 120 -16.96 -4.72 -1.19
C MET A 120 -18.40 -5.07 -1.59
N LYS A 121 -18.61 -5.58 -2.81
CA LYS A 121 -19.92 -6.03 -3.30
C LYS A 121 -20.45 -7.20 -2.50
N GLU A 122 -19.62 -8.17 -2.16
CA GLU A 122 -19.97 -9.31 -1.31
C GLU A 122 -20.34 -8.83 0.09
N ALA A 123 -19.56 -7.92 0.67
CA ALA A 123 -19.85 -7.31 1.97
C ALA A 123 -21.17 -6.52 2.01
N ILE A 124 -21.61 -5.94 0.89
CA ILE A 124 -22.91 -5.27 0.78
C ILE A 124 -24.06 -6.29 0.69
N SER A 125 -23.82 -7.44 0.06
CA SER A 125 -24.84 -8.47 -0.19
C SER A 125 -25.12 -9.33 1.04
N ASP A 126 -24.12 -9.56 1.88
CA ASP A 126 -24.24 -10.27 3.14
C ASP A 126 -24.73 -9.32 4.23
N GLN A 127 -25.97 -9.50 4.68
CA GLN A 127 -26.63 -8.71 5.72
C GLN A 127 -25.93 -8.78 7.11
N PRO A 128 -26.29 -7.83 8.05
CA PRO A 128 -25.36 -7.14 8.92
C PRO A 128 -25.00 -7.97 10.16
N GLU A 129 -23.80 -7.77 10.63
CA GLU A 129 -23.13 -8.24 11.84
C GLU A 129 -22.02 -9.29 11.63
N LYS A 130 -21.08 -8.98 10.77
CA LYS A 130 -19.73 -9.43 11.01
C LYS A 130 -18.79 -8.24 10.86
N ASN A 131 -18.22 -7.81 12.00
CA ASN A 131 -17.03 -6.99 12.02
C ASN A 131 -16.05 -7.59 11.02
N ALA A 132 -15.93 -6.97 9.86
CA ALA A 132 -14.84 -7.27 8.95
C ALA A 132 -13.57 -6.96 9.75
N SER A 133 -12.90 -7.99 10.24
CA SER A 133 -11.55 -7.86 10.76
C SER A 133 -10.69 -7.55 9.55
N PHE A 134 -10.56 -6.27 9.30
CA PHE A 134 -9.72 -5.74 8.25
C PHE A 134 -8.28 -6.18 8.49
N SER A 135 -7.75 -7.00 7.63
CA SER A 135 -6.32 -7.23 7.51
C SER A 135 -5.79 -6.36 6.37
N LEU A 136 -5.20 -5.22 6.70
CA LEU A 136 -4.30 -4.55 5.76
C LEU A 136 -3.38 -5.62 5.18
N ASN A 137 -3.30 -5.71 3.86
CA ASN A 137 -2.34 -6.61 3.24
C ASN A 137 -0.96 -6.23 3.82
N THR A 138 -0.33 -7.18 4.49
CA THR A 138 0.94 -6.97 5.19
C THR A 138 2.01 -6.39 4.26
N ASP A 139 1.97 -6.74 2.97
CA ASP A 139 2.93 -6.27 1.98
C ASP A 139 2.75 -4.78 1.62
N ASP A 140 1.52 -4.29 1.60
CA ASP A 140 1.25 -2.87 1.36
C ASP A 140 1.68 -2.00 2.55
N LEU A 141 1.45 -2.50 3.77
CA LEU A 141 1.95 -1.84 4.99
C LEU A 141 3.48 -1.83 5.05
N LYS A 142 4.10 -2.94 4.69
CA LYS A 142 5.56 -3.04 4.58
C LYS A 142 6.11 -2.03 3.58
N TYR A 143 5.46 -1.89 2.44
CA TYR A 143 5.86 -0.92 1.41
C TYR A 143 5.78 0.52 1.91
N LEU A 144 4.66 0.93 2.55
CA LEU A 144 4.49 2.27 3.12
C LEU A 144 5.52 2.56 4.20
N PHE A 145 5.81 1.59 5.06
CA PHE A 145 6.84 1.69 6.08
C PHE A 145 8.23 1.99 5.48
N ILE A 146 8.61 1.24 4.45
CA ILE A 146 9.88 1.44 3.75
C ILE A 146 9.97 2.81 3.08
N LYS A 147 8.90 3.26 2.47
CA LYS A 147 8.87 4.59 1.83
C LYS A 147 9.03 5.70 2.86
N ARG A 148 8.40 5.57 4.03
CA ARG A 148 8.60 6.53 5.12
C ARG A 148 10.05 6.53 5.63
N LEU A 149 10.65 5.36 5.82
CA LEU A 149 12.08 5.23 6.17
C LEU A 149 13.00 5.93 5.15
N GLN A 150 12.67 5.86 3.86
CA GLN A 150 13.48 6.46 2.80
C GLN A 150 13.35 7.97 2.67
N ASN A 151 12.15 8.52 2.89
CA ASN A 151 11.83 9.90 2.55
C ASN A 151 11.90 10.84 3.75
N GLN A 152 11.40 10.44 4.90
CA GLN A 152 11.22 11.32 6.07
C GLN A 152 11.85 10.78 7.35
N GLY A 153 12.11 9.46 7.42
CA GLY A 153 12.48 8.81 8.67
C GLY A 153 11.34 8.77 9.69
N PHE A 154 11.69 8.41 10.90
CA PHE A 154 10.80 8.45 12.07
C PHE A 154 11.38 9.39 13.11
N GLU A 155 10.53 10.14 13.81
CA GLU A 155 10.96 11.13 14.80
C GLU A 155 11.51 10.46 16.07
N ASP A 156 11.02 9.27 16.40
CA ASP A 156 11.46 8.50 17.56
C ASP A 156 11.31 6.97 17.36
N HIS A 157 11.94 6.21 18.26
CA HIS A 157 11.90 4.75 18.25
C HIS A 157 10.49 4.18 18.54
N GLU A 158 9.69 4.86 19.34
CA GLU A 158 8.35 4.39 19.71
C GLU A 158 7.42 4.38 18.50
N GLN A 159 7.54 5.35 17.59
CA GLN A 159 6.80 5.35 16.33
C GLN A 159 7.17 4.17 15.44
N VAL A 160 8.46 3.83 15.36
CA VAL A 160 8.94 2.66 14.59
C VAL A 160 8.39 1.38 15.19
N GLU A 161 8.48 1.19 16.52
CA GLU A 161 7.96 0.00 17.21
C GLU A 161 6.47 -0.20 16.99
N ASN A 162 5.70 0.88 17.13
CA ASN A 162 4.26 0.85 16.91
C ASN A 162 3.91 0.42 15.46
N VAL A 163 4.66 0.90 14.48
CA VAL A 163 4.45 0.51 13.09
C VAL A 163 4.84 -0.94 12.86
N LEU A 164 6.01 -1.38 13.31
CA LEU A 164 6.48 -2.77 13.17
C LEU A 164 5.53 -3.77 13.83
N HIS A 165 5.04 -3.46 15.02
CA HIS A 165 4.06 -4.30 15.71
C HIS A 165 2.75 -4.42 14.90
N ASN A 166 2.28 -3.31 14.30
CA ASN A 166 1.04 -3.30 13.53
C ASN A 166 1.15 -4.07 12.20
N ILE A 167 2.34 -4.10 11.59
CA ILE A 167 2.60 -4.86 10.35
C ILE A 167 3.04 -6.30 10.63
N LYS A 168 2.97 -6.75 11.90
CA LYS A 168 3.35 -8.10 12.35
C LYS A 168 4.76 -8.51 11.91
N LEU A 169 5.67 -7.56 11.85
CA LEU A 169 7.08 -7.85 11.64
C LEU A 169 7.72 -8.20 12.99
N ASP A 170 8.22 -9.41 13.09
CA ASP A 170 8.97 -9.89 14.26
C ASP A 170 10.44 -9.44 14.16
N ILE A 171 10.63 -8.12 14.18
CA ILE A 171 11.95 -7.50 14.12
C ILE A 171 12.12 -6.67 15.40
N SER A 172 13.15 -6.96 16.18
CA SER A 172 13.52 -6.15 17.36
C SER A 172 14.25 -4.88 16.93
N ILE A 173 13.89 -3.72 17.47
CA ILE A 173 14.45 -2.40 17.09
C ILE A 173 15.90 -2.18 17.56
N GLN A 174 16.41 -3.01 18.42
CA GLN A 174 17.79 -2.90 18.90
C GLN A 174 18.74 -3.61 17.91
N ASP A 175 19.66 -2.87 17.34
CA ASP A 175 20.72 -3.35 16.43
C ASP A 175 20.26 -3.71 15.00
N TYR A 176 19.64 -2.77 14.24
CA TYR A 176 19.40 -3.00 12.82
C TYR A 176 20.52 -2.58 11.91
N HIS A 177 20.58 -3.34 10.82
CA HIS A 177 21.27 -2.91 9.61
C HIS A 177 20.30 -2.82 8.45
N LEU A 178 20.35 -1.72 7.70
CA LEU A 178 19.68 -1.60 6.43
C LEU A 178 20.66 -2.00 5.33
N ILE A 179 20.35 -3.05 4.60
CA ILE A 179 21.15 -3.54 3.47
C ILE A 179 20.37 -3.22 2.20
N ARG A 180 20.87 -2.30 1.41
CA ARG A 180 20.27 -1.93 0.13
C ARG A 180 21.01 -2.65 -1.01
N PHE A 181 20.21 -3.29 -1.86
CA PHE A 181 20.67 -3.88 -3.12
C PHE A 181 20.15 -2.98 -4.26
N SER A 182 21.02 -2.25 -4.91
CA SER A 182 20.73 -1.47 -6.10
C SER A 182 21.41 -2.08 -7.32
N PHE A 183 20.86 -1.82 -8.51
CA PHE A 183 21.36 -2.37 -9.76
C PHE A 183 21.97 -1.28 -10.61
N GLU A 184 22.98 -1.61 -11.41
CA GLU A 184 23.63 -0.66 -12.30
C GLU A 184 22.64 -0.04 -13.30
N PRO A 185 22.71 1.29 -13.53
CA PRO A 185 21.86 1.99 -14.49
C PRO A 185 21.99 1.49 -15.93
N ASP A 186 23.15 0.92 -16.28
CA ASP A 186 23.48 0.45 -17.63
C ASP A 186 22.92 -0.95 -17.96
N THR A 187 22.45 -1.68 -16.96
CA THR A 187 21.63 -2.86 -17.21
C THR A 187 20.20 -2.40 -17.45
N ALA A 188 19.60 -2.80 -18.58
CA ALA A 188 18.22 -2.46 -18.91
C ALA A 188 17.31 -2.49 -17.67
N PRO A 189 16.46 -1.48 -17.46
CA PRO A 189 15.62 -1.40 -16.27
C PRO A 189 14.91 -2.74 -16.08
N ILE A 190 14.83 -3.23 -14.83
CA ILE A 190 14.15 -4.48 -14.51
C ILE A 190 12.64 -4.22 -14.64
N THR A 191 12.19 -3.98 -15.86
CA THR A 191 10.77 -3.77 -16.18
C THR A 191 10.03 -5.08 -16.38
N ASP A 192 10.76 -6.18 -16.57
CA ASP A 192 10.17 -7.50 -16.70
C ASP A 192 9.80 -8.08 -15.32
N THR A 193 8.50 -8.24 -15.11
CA THR A 193 7.92 -8.81 -13.89
C THR A 193 8.50 -10.19 -13.55
N ASN A 194 8.78 -11.03 -14.53
CA ASN A 194 9.37 -12.35 -14.32
C ASN A 194 10.79 -12.24 -13.74
N ARG A 195 11.55 -11.27 -14.21
CA ARG A 195 12.91 -11.02 -13.74
C ARG A 195 12.91 -10.46 -12.32
N LYS A 196 11.98 -9.56 -11.99
CA LYS A 196 11.78 -9.07 -10.61
C LYS A 196 11.46 -10.22 -9.66
N ASN A 197 10.51 -11.06 -10.03
CA ASN A 197 10.11 -12.21 -9.22
C ASN A 197 11.25 -13.22 -9.03
N MET A 198 12.04 -13.47 -10.06
CA MET A 198 13.20 -14.36 -9.98
C MET A 198 14.25 -13.83 -8.98
N ILE A 199 14.56 -12.54 -9.05
CA ILE A 199 15.50 -11.90 -8.12
C ILE A 199 14.94 -11.90 -6.70
N TYR A 200 13.68 -11.53 -6.51
CA TYR A 200 13.04 -11.55 -5.21
C TYR A 200 13.08 -12.93 -4.57
N ASN A 201 12.70 -13.98 -5.32
CA ASN A 201 12.73 -15.35 -4.83
C ASN A 201 14.13 -15.81 -4.45
N LEU A 202 15.13 -15.44 -5.25
CA LEU A 202 16.54 -15.77 -4.94
C LEU A 202 17.01 -15.10 -3.64
N LEU A 203 16.70 -13.82 -3.46
CA LEU A 203 17.02 -13.07 -2.24
C LEU A 203 16.29 -13.66 -1.04
N ASN A 204 14.99 -13.94 -1.19
CA ASN A 204 14.16 -14.49 -0.13
C ASN A 204 14.66 -15.86 0.35
N GLN A 205 15.01 -16.77 -0.56
CA GLN A 205 15.60 -18.08 -0.22
C GLN A 205 16.90 -17.97 0.60
N ILE A 206 17.68 -16.91 0.35
CA ILE A 206 18.90 -16.69 1.14
C ILE A 206 18.53 -16.13 2.51
N CYS A 207 17.61 -15.19 2.56
CA CYS A 207 17.16 -14.57 3.80
C CYS A 207 16.45 -15.56 4.75
N GLU A 208 15.68 -16.50 4.25
CA GLU A 208 15.01 -17.53 5.05
C GLU A 208 15.95 -18.43 5.89
N ARG A 209 17.24 -18.45 5.54
CA ARG A 209 18.27 -19.17 6.30
C ARG A 209 18.72 -18.45 7.58
N TYR A 210 18.25 -17.23 7.75
CA TYR A 210 18.60 -16.37 8.87
C TYR A 210 17.32 -15.88 9.54
N SER A 211 17.26 -15.86 10.86
CA SER A 211 16.15 -15.29 11.62
C SER A 211 16.29 -13.77 11.75
N GLY A 212 15.16 -13.07 11.90
CA GLY A 212 15.16 -11.63 12.15
C GLY A 212 15.49 -10.77 10.93
N GLN A 213 15.01 -11.18 9.76
CA GLN A 213 15.20 -10.46 8.52
C GLN A 213 13.90 -10.26 7.76
N GLU A 214 13.81 -9.13 7.08
CA GLU A 214 12.68 -8.83 6.21
C GLU A 214 13.16 -8.17 4.92
N LEU A 215 12.75 -8.72 3.79
CA LEU A 215 13.11 -8.27 2.45
C LEU A 215 11.97 -7.46 1.84
N PHE A 216 12.31 -6.29 1.30
CA PHE A 216 11.38 -5.38 0.66
C PHE A 216 11.81 -5.06 -0.77
N SER A 217 10.85 -4.99 -1.68
CA SER A 217 11.09 -4.50 -3.04
C SER A 217 11.04 -2.97 -3.07
N LEU A 218 12.02 -2.34 -3.72
CA LEU A 218 12.12 -0.90 -3.91
C LEU A 218 11.79 -0.51 -5.36
N ASP A 219 10.64 -0.85 -5.86
CA ASP A 219 10.20 -0.58 -7.24
C ASP A 219 11.25 -1.06 -8.29
N GLU A 220 11.63 -0.15 -9.22
CA GLU A 220 12.66 -0.42 -10.24
C GLU A 220 14.09 -0.24 -9.73
N LYS A 221 14.26 0.26 -8.50
CA LYS A 221 15.56 0.70 -7.96
C LYS A 221 16.30 -0.38 -7.17
N GLY A 222 15.65 -1.51 -6.88
CA GLY A 222 16.31 -2.60 -6.16
C GLY A 222 15.49 -3.18 -5.00
N TYR A 223 16.21 -3.67 -3.98
CA TYR A 223 15.64 -4.28 -2.79
C TYR A 223 16.27 -3.69 -1.53
N LEU A 224 15.50 -3.67 -0.45
CA LEU A 224 15.97 -3.31 0.88
C LEU A 224 15.77 -4.51 1.79
N LEU A 225 16.81 -4.88 2.50
CA LEU A 225 16.75 -5.88 3.55
C LEU A 225 16.96 -5.19 4.89
N ILE A 226 16.03 -5.38 5.79
CA ILE A 226 16.21 -5.04 7.21
C ILE A 226 16.71 -6.29 7.90
N SER A 227 17.84 -6.18 8.60
CA SER A 227 18.51 -7.33 9.24
C SER A 227 18.98 -6.95 10.63
N ASN A 228 18.72 -7.81 11.61
CA ASN A 228 19.29 -7.73 12.96
C ASN A 228 20.36 -8.80 13.22
N THR A 229 20.88 -9.43 12.17
CA THR A 229 21.90 -10.47 12.33
C THR A 229 23.30 -9.87 12.45
N LYS A 230 24.09 -10.40 13.39
CA LYS A 230 25.51 -10.05 13.52
C LYS A 230 26.39 -10.59 12.35
N LYS A 231 25.76 -11.23 11.34
CA LYS A 231 26.45 -11.87 10.20
C LYS A 231 26.20 -11.14 8.87
N ASP A 232 25.90 -9.86 8.89
CA ASP A 232 25.53 -9.09 7.69
C ASP A 232 26.55 -9.14 6.57
N LEU A 233 27.84 -9.07 6.88
CA LEU A 233 28.89 -9.21 5.86
C LEU A 233 28.89 -10.59 5.17
N LEU A 234 28.58 -11.64 5.92
CA LEU A 234 28.46 -12.99 5.36
C LEU A 234 27.23 -13.08 4.47
N LEU A 235 26.11 -12.52 4.92
CA LEU A 235 24.87 -12.44 4.16
C LEU A 235 25.05 -11.64 2.86
N CYS A 236 25.66 -10.47 2.92
CA CYS A 236 25.98 -9.66 1.74
C CYS A 236 26.87 -10.42 0.73
N ARG A 237 27.86 -11.15 1.21
CA ARG A 237 28.72 -11.99 0.35
C ARG A 237 27.95 -13.12 -0.31
N GLN A 238 27.07 -13.81 0.43
CA GLN A 238 26.25 -14.89 -0.12
C GLN A 238 25.29 -14.38 -1.16
N ILE A 239 24.62 -13.25 -0.90
CA ILE A 239 23.72 -12.61 -1.87
C ILE A 239 24.50 -12.18 -3.11
N GLY A 240 25.64 -11.50 -2.94
CA GLY A 240 26.48 -11.09 -4.06
C GLY A 240 26.96 -12.26 -4.91
N ALA A 241 27.36 -13.37 -4.29
CA ALA A 241 27.77 -14.58 -4.99
C ALA A 241 26.61 -15.25 -5.73
N ALA A 242 25.44 -15.38 -5.09
CA ALA A 242 24.25 -15.97 -5.69
C ALA A 242 23.74 -15.12 -6.88
N MET A 243 23.71 -13.80 -6.74
CA MET A 243 23.34 -12.90 -7.84
C MET A 243 24.30 -13.03 -9.02
N LYS A 244 25.60 -13.02 -8.77
CA LYS A 244 26.62 -13.17 -9.81
C LYS A 244 26.53 -14.51 -10.56
N HIS A 245 26.13 -15.57 -9.87
CA HIS A 245 26.02 -16.91 -10.46
C HIS A 245 24.72 -17.11 -11.24
N ASN A 246 23.62 -16.58 -10.76
CA ASN A 246 22.29 -16.85 -11.30
C ASN A 246 21.72 -15.73 -12.19
N THR A 247 22.38 -14.56 -12.23
CA THR A 247 21.91 -13.41 -13.03
C THR A 247 23.08 -12.71 -13.70
N PRO A 248 22.88 -12.06 -14.87
CA PRO A 248 23.90 -11.21 -15.48
C PRO A 248 24.04 -9.87 -14.75
N ILE A 249 23.33 -9.66 -13.65
CA ILE A 249 23.23 -8.39 -12.94
C ILE A 249 24.24 -8.36 -11.80
N ARG A 250 24.95 -7.24 -11.67
CA ARG A 250 25.82 -6.98 -10.52
C ARG A 250 25.12 -6.04 -9.56
N PRO A 251 24.77 -6.48 -8.34
CA PRO A 251 24.20 -5.59 -7.36
C PRO A 251 25.27 -4.72 -6.72
N TYR A 252 24.95 -3.44 -6.51
CA TYR A 252 25.63 -2.63 -5.52
C TYR A 252 24.98 -2.91 -4.17
N ILE A 253 25.78 -3.27 -3.20
CA ILE A 253 25.31 -3.57 -1.85
C ILE A 253 25.84 -2.49 -0.92
N SER A 254 24.96 -1.71 -0.35
CA SER A 254 25.27 -0.74 0.70
C SER A 254 24.66 -1.17 2.02
N VAL A 255 25.42 -1.05 3.08
CA VAL A 255 24.98 -1.36 4.45
C VAL A 255 25.03 -0.09 5.26
N SER A 256 23.91 0.28 5.88
CA SER A 256 23.85 1.38 6.83
C SER A 256 23.36 0.87 8.19
N VAL A 257 23.95 1.39 9.24
CA VAL A 257 23.49 1.18 10.62
C VAL A 257 22.46 2.24 10.93
N LEU A 258 21.31 1.86 11.43
CA LEU A 258 20.36 2.80 12.01
C LEU A 258 20.80 3.05 13.46
N TYR A 259 21.11 4.30 13.76
CA TYR A 259 21.41 4.77 15.11
C TYR A 259 20.11 5.13 15.83
#